data_4cab43fd02d9428f69c2546c5fcdf26c
#
_entry.id   4cab43fd02d9428f69c2546c5fcdf26c
#
_cell.length_a   1.000
_cell.length_b   1.000
_cell.length_c   1.000
_cell.angle_alpha   90.00
_cell.angle_beta   90.00
_cell.angle_gamma   90.00
#
_symmetry.space_group_name_H-M   'P 1'
#
loop_
_entity.id
_entity.type
_entity.pdbx_description
1 polymer ?
#
loop_
_entity_poly.entity_id
_entity_poly.type
_entity_poly.pdbx_seq_one_letter_code
_entity_poly.pdbx_strand_id
1 'polypeptide(L)'
;MKYFIQKALGKRTFRKPRIAVCVPSGVTEVEKKAVEDATYQAGAREVSIIEEPIAAAIGAGIDISKPCGNMIVDIGGGTSDIAVISLGGTVVSASIKIAGDDFDEAIVRYMRKKHNLLIGERTAEDLKIKIGSCYKRAEVDYMDVRGRNLVTGLPKTVKVSSEETEEALRETTAQIVETIHSVLE
;
A
#
# COMPACT_ATOMS: atom_id res chain seq x y z
N MET A 1 13.05 14.18 -4.66
CA MET A 1 12.13 14.99 -5.47
C MET A 1 12.76 15.54 -6.75
N LYS A 2 13.79 16.42 -6.70
CA LYS A 2 14.41 17.03 -7.90
C LYS A 2 14.80 16.03 -9.01
N TYR A 3 15.37 14.88 -8.65
CA TYR A 3 15.74 13.83 -9.60
C TYR A 3 14.54 13.30 -10.39
N PHE A 4 13.42 13.01 -9.71
CA PHE A 4 12.21 12.49 -10.36
C PHE A 4 11.55 13.53 -11.27
N ILE A 5 11.52 14.80 -10.84
CA ILE A 5 11.03 15.91 -11.69
C ILE A 5 11.85 16.03 -12.97
N GLN A 6 13.18 15.99 -12.86
CA GLN A 6 14.07 16.04 -14.01
C GLN A 6 13.93 14.82 -14.92
N LYS A 7 13.71 13.63 -14.35
CA LYS A 7 13.49 12.40 -15.11
C LYS A 7 12.16 12.43 -15.87
N ALA A 8 11.10 12.95 -15.25
CA ALA A 8 9.78 13.07 -15.87
C ALA A 8 9.73 14.10 -16.98
N LEU A 9 10.37 15.27 -16.79
CA LEU A 9 10.33 16.37 -17.74
C LEU A 9 11.38 16.28 -18.86
N GLY A 10 12.40 15.43 -18.72
CA GLY A 10 13.54 15.35 -19.61
C GLY A 10 14.55 16.52 -19.45
N LYS A 11 15.68 16.42 -20.13
CA LYS A 11 16.84 17.33 -19.93
C LYS A 11 16.66 18.76 -20.49
N ARG A 12 15.56 19.10 -21.17
CA ARG A 12 15.41 20.35 -21.91
C ARG A 12 14.17 21.18 -21.58
N THR A 13 13.62 21.07 -20.38
CA THR A 13 12.42 21.87 -20.04
C THR A 13 12.83 23.21 -19.44
N PHE A 14 12.69 24.29 -20.20
CA PHE A 14 12.90 25.68 -19.74
C PHE A 14 11.75 26.20 -18.84
N ARG A 15 10.60 25.51 -18.80
CA ARG A 15 9.46 25.92 -18.00
C ARG A 15 9.39 25.12 -16.70
N LYS A 16 9.27 25.82 -15.58
CA LYS A 16 9.03 25.18 -14.29
C LYS A 16 7.65 24.52 -14.27
N PRO A 17 7.52 23.28 -13.82
CA PRO A 17 6.25 22.57 -13.81
C PRO A 17 5.31 23.03 -12.69
N ARG A 18 4.01 22.78 -12.87
CA ARG A 18 3.05 22.67 -11.78
C ARG A 18 3.12 21.27 -11.22
N ILE A 19 3.14 21.13 -9.91
CA ILE A 19 3.29 19.83 -9.25
C ILE A 19 2.17 19.66 -8.22
N ALA A 20 1.41 18.58 -8.35
CA ALA A 20 0.54 18.08 -7.30
C ALA A 20 1.32 17.06 -6.47
N VAL A 21 1.24 17.19 -5.15
CA VAL A 21 1.88 16.26 -4.19
C VAL A 21 0.82 15.72 -3.27
N CYS A 22 0.72 14.39 -3.18
CA CYS A 22 -0.16 13.75 -2.23
C CYS A 22 0.53 13.65 -0.87
N VAL A 23 -0.25 13.82 0.19
CA VAL A 23 0.16 13.67 1.58
C VAL A 23 -0.88 12.83 2.33
N PRO A 24 -0.49 12.02 3.33
CA PRO A 24 -1.44 11.31 4.18
C PRO A 24 -2.42 12.26 4.89
N SER A 25 -3.61 11.80 5.22
CA SER A 25 -4.65 12.62 5.85
C SER A 25 -4.28 13.14 7.25
N GLY A 26 -3.37 12.44 7.95
CA GLY A 26 -2.97 12.77 9.33
C GLY A 26 -1.80 13.74 9.47
N VAL A 27 -1.30 14.33 8.37
CA VAL A 27 -0.15 15.25 8.43
C VAL A 27 -0.55 16.62 9.01
N THR A 28 0.36 17.18 9.81
CA THR A 28 0.21 18.52 10.39
C THR A 28 0.41 19.62 9.33
N GLU A 29 -0.08 20.82 9.60
CA GLU A 29 0.13 21.98 8.72
C GLU A 29 1.63 22.31 8.55
N VAL A 30 2.45 22.05 9.57
CA VAL A 30 3.92 22.24 9.49
C VAL A 30 4.53 21.26 8.50
N GLU A 31 4.11 20.00 8.53
CA GLU A 31 4.57 18.97 7.58
C GLU A 31 4.08 19.26 6.16
N LYS A 32 2.81 19.67 5.98
CA LYS A 32 2.30 20.12 4.68
C LYS A 32 3.16 21.25 4.12
N LYS A 33 3.48 22.24 4.95
CA LYS A 33 4.31 23.37 4.55
C LYS A 33 5.74 22.93 4.20
N ALA A 34 6.33 22.01 4.96
CA ALA A 34 7.66 21.47 4.65
C ALA A 34 7.69 20.74 3.29
N VAL A 35 6.64 19.97 2.97
CA VAL A 35 6.51 19.29 1.67
C VAL A 35 6.35 20.31 0.55
N GLU A 36 5.54 21.35 0.74
CA GLU A 36 5.34 22.43 -0.21
C GLU A 36 6.67 23.13 -0.52
N ASP A 37 7.39 23.57 0.53
CA ASP A 37 8.66 24.29 0.41
C ASP A 37 9.74 23.42 -0.27
N ALA A 38 9.83 22.14 0.11
CA ALA A 38 10.74 21.19 -0.54
C ALA A 38 10.42 20.99 -2.03
N THR A 39 9.14 21.06 -2.41
CA THR A 39 8.70 20.93 -3.79
C THR A 39 9.03 22.18 -4.61
N TYR A 40 8.87 23.39 -4.02
CA TYR A 40 9.32 24.63 -4.65
C TYR A 40 10.84 24.66 -4.83
N GLN A 41 11.61 24.24 -3.81
CA GLN A 41 13.08 24.12 -3.88
C GLN A 41 13.53 23.11 -4.94
N ALA A 42 12.73 22.08 -5.20
CA ALA A 42 13.01 21.10 -6.25
C ALA A 42 12.76 21.65 -7.67
N GLY A 43 12.16 22.85 -7.81
CA GLY A 43 11.99 23.56 -9.06
C GLY A 43 10.56 23.69 -9.56
N ALA A 44 9.56 23.45 -8.71
CA ALA A 44 8.16 23.70 -9.07
C ALA A 44 7.88 25.21 -9.28
N ARG A 45 6.97 25.52 -10.18
CA ARG A 45 6.40 26.88 -10.33
C ARG A 45 5.22 27.08 -9.39
N GLU A 46 4.42 26.04 -9.22
CA GLU A 46 3.20 26.01 -8.45
C GLU A 46 3.07 24.64 -7.82
N VAL A 47 2.65 24.58 -6.56
CA VAL A 47 2.50 23.33 -5.79
C VAL A 47 1.06 23.28 -5.29
N SER A 48 0.41 22.13 -5.50
CA SER A 48 -0.90 21.81 -4.93
C SER A 48 -0.73 20.60 -4.02
N ILE A 49 -1.09 20.74 -2.74
CA ILE A 49 -1.11 19.64 -1.80
C ILE A 49 -2.51 19.00 -1.84
N ILE A 50 -2.57 17.68 -1.96
CA ILE A 50 -3.81 16.90 -2.02
C ILE A 50 -3.68 15.77 -1.00
N GLU A 51 -4.71 15.49 -0.24
CA GLU A 51 -4.75 14.32 0.64
C GLU A 51 -4.83 13.03 -0.19
N GLU A 52 -4.07 12.01 0.19
CA GLU A 52 -3.97 10.74 -0.56
C GLU A 52 -5.33 10.10 -0.81
N PRO A 53 -6.27 9.98 0.18
CA PRO A 53 -7.57 9.39 -0.07
C PRO A 53 -8.43 10.19 -1.07
N ILE A 54 -8.29 11.52 -1.09
CA ILE A 54 -9.00 12.38 -2.06
C ILE A 54 -8.45 12.11 -3.47
N ALA A 55 -7.13 12.04 -3.61
CA ALA A 55 -6.51 11.70 -4.90
C ALA A 55 -6.91 10.29 -5.38
N ALA A 56 -6.94 9.32 -4.47
CA ALA A 56 -7.38 7.95 -4.75
C ALA A 56 -8.85 7.90 -5.21
N ALA A 57 -9.75 8.64 -4.53
CA ALA A 57 -11.16 8.73 -4.91
C ALA A 57 -11.34 9.32 -6.32
N ILE A 58 -10.62 10.40 -6.61
CA ILE A 58 -10.64 11.01 -7.96
C ILE A 58 -10.12 10.03 -9.01
N GLY A 59 -9.02 9.33 -8.70
CA GLY A 59 -8.43 8.32 -9.59
C GLY A 59 -9.35 7.13 -9.85
N ALA A 60 -10.17 6.75 -8.87
CA ALA A 60 -11.20 5.72 -8.98
C ALA A 60 -12.46 6.20 -9.73
N GLY A 61 -12.53 7.48 -10.13
CA GLY A 61 -13.68 8.05 -10.83
C GLY A 61 -14.89 8.31 -9.94
N ILE A 62 -14.69 8.42 -8.62
CA ILE A 62 -15.75 8.73 -7.66
C ILE A 62 -16.05 10.22 -7.70
N ASP A 63 -17.33 10.57 -7.83
CA ASP A 63 -17.78 11.98 -7.74
C ASP A 63 -17.87 12.39 -6.27
N ILE A 64 -16.76 12.91 -5.75
CA ILE A 64 -16.64 13.34 -4.36
C ILE A 64 -17.44 14.61 -4.03
N SER A 65 -17.98 15.33 -5.02
CA SER A 65 -18.75 16.57 -4.81
C SER A 65 -20.15 16.31 -4.27
N LYS A 66 -20.66 15.10 -4.38
CA LYS A 66 -22.00 14.71 -3.94
C LYS A 66 -22.10 14.63 -2.41
N PRO A 67 -23.28 14.90 -1.85
CA PRO A 67 -23.55 14.75 -0.42
C PRO A 67 -23.83 13.28 -0.05
N CYS A 68 -22.90 12.41 -0.39
CA CYS A 68 -22.94 10.99 -0.01
C CYS A 68 -21.55 10.59 0.52
N GLY A 69 -21.54 9.75 1.56
CA GLY A 69 -20.30 9.20 2.10
C GLY A 69 -19.73 8.15 1.14
N ASN A 70 -18.50 8.34 0.71
CA ASN A 70 -17.72 7.34 -0.04
C ASN A 70 -16.53 6.94 0.80
N MET A 71 -16.38 5.66 1.08
CA MET A 71 -15.20 5.15 1.77
C MET A 71 -14.12 4.77 0.77
N ILE A 72 -12.91 5.21 1.03
CA ILE A 72 -11.69 4.81 0.33
C ILE A 72 -10.82 4.06 1.31
N VAL A 73 -10.30 2.92 0.86
CA VAL A 73 -9.27 2.14 1.55
C VAL A 73 -8.09 2.03 0.60
N ASP A 74 -7.04 2.77 0.88
CA ASP A 74 -5.80 2.76 0.10
C ASP A 74 -4.75 1.96 0.85
N ILE A 75 -4.35 0.82 0.29
CA ILE A 75 -3.37 -0.10 0.90
C ILE A 75 -2.09 -0.01 0.06
N GLY A 76 -1.12 0.73 0.58
CA GLY A 76 0.20 0.89 -0.02
C GLY A 76 1.18 -0.23 0.33
N GLY A 77 2.48 0.06 0.27
CA GLY A 77 3.55 -0.83 0.74
C GLY A 77 3.66 -0.84 2.26
N GLY A 78 3.81 0.34 2.88
CA GLY A 78 4.07 0.48 4.31
C GLY A 78 2.93 1.09 5.13
N THR A 79 1.88 1.63 4.49
CA THR A 79 0.71 2.24 5.17
C THR A 79 -0.58 1.86 4.49
N SER A 80 -1.64 1.77 5.30
CA SER A 80 -3.02 1.71 4.81
C SER A 80 -3.77 2.93 5.32
N ASP A 81 -4.32 3.70 4.38
CA ASP A 81 -5.07 4.93 4.63
C ASP A 81 -6.54 4.69 4.34
N ILE A 82 -7.38 4.94 5.34
CA ILE A 82 -8.82 4.71 5.28
C ILE A 82 -9.50 6.05 5.51
N ALA A 83 -10.40 6.46 4.62
CA ALA A 83 -11.12 7.72 4.77
C ALA A 83 -12.54 7.63 4.23
N VAL A 84 -13.45 8.34 4.89
CA VAL A 84 -14.79 8.65 4.37
C VAL A 84 -14.78 10.06 3.82
N ILE A 85 -15.18 10.20 2.56
CA ILE A 85 -15.18 11.46 1.82
C ILE A 85 -16.62 11.84 1.48
N SER A 86 -16.97 13.09 1.70
CA SER A 86 -18.27 13.68 1.32
C SER A 86 -18.09 15.15 1.00
N LEU A 87 -18.85 15.69 0.03
CA LEU A 87 -18.83 17.11 -0.34
C LEU A 87 -17.42 17.66 -0.63
N GLY A 88 -16.56 16.84 -1.24
CA GLY A 88 -15.21 17.23 -1.64
C GLY A 88 -14.16 17.24 -0.51
N GLY A 89 -14.51 16.80 0.70
CA GLY A 89 -13.62 16.78 1.86
C GLY A 89 -13.63 15.46 2.61
N THR A 90 -12.57 15.23 3.38
CA THR A 90 -12.44 14.09 4.29
C THR A 90 -13.30 14.35 5.54
N VAL A 91 -14.25 13.46 5.84
CA VAL A 91 -15.12 13.52 7.02
C VAL A 91 -14.44 12.86 8.22
N VAL A 92 -13.91 11.67 8.01
CA VAL A 92 -13.17 10.89 9.00
C VAL A 92 -12.09 10.10 8.29
N SER A 93 -10.94 9.93 8.92
CA SER A 93 -9.86 9.13 8.38
C SER A 93 -9.03 8.46 9.48
N ALA A 94 -8.42 7.34 9.13
CA ALA A 94 -7.41 6.67 9.94
C ALA A 94 -6.28 6.21 9.04
N SER A 95 -5.06 6.21 9.57
CA SER A 95 -3.87 5.69 8.90
C SER A 95 -3.17 4.71 9.82
N ILE A 96 -2.84 3.53 9.31
CA ILE A 96 -2.10 2.49 10.06
C ILE A 96 -0.84 2.10 9.30
N LYS A 97 0.19 1.74 10.04
CA LYS A 97 1.46 1.22 9.49
C LYS A 97 1.40 -0.30 9.30
N ILE A 98 0.40 -0.75 8.57
CA ILE A 98 0.19 -2.15 8.20
C ILE A 98 -0.28 -2.15 6.77
N ALA A 99 0.50 -2.76 5.87
CA ALA A 99 0.22 -2.75 4.44
C ALA A 99 0.94 -3.89 3.70
N GLY A 100 1.25 -3.70 2.42
CA GLY A 100 1.82 -4.72 1.53
C GLY A 100 3.07 -5.41 2.05
N ASP A 101 3.96 -4.67 2.69
CA ASP A 101 5.22 -5.20 3.23
C ASP A 101 4.97 -6.12 4.44
N ASP A 102 3.96 -5.82 5.28
CA ASP A 102 3.57 -6.67 6.41
C ASP A 102 2.96 -7.99 5.94
N PHE A 103 2.22 -7.98 4.82
CA PHE A 103 1.74 -9.20 4.19
C PHE A 103 2.91 -10.07 3.69
N ASP A 104 3.92 -9.47 3.05
CA ASP A 104 5.10 -10.20 2.58
C ASP A 104 5.87 -10.80 3.76
N GLU A 105 6.06 -10.04 4.83
CA GLU A 105 6.71 -10.52 6.04
C GLU A 105 5.92 -11.66 6.72
N ALA A 106 4.59 -11.56 6.76
CA ALA A 106 3.72 -12.62 7.28
C ALA A 106 3.91 -13.93 6.50
N ILE A 107 3.99 -13.86 5.17
CA ILE A 107 4.28 -15.01 4.31
C ILE A 107 5.69 -15.58 4.61
N VAL A 108 6.72 -14.74 4.72
CA VAL A 108 8.07 -15.19 5.07
C VAL A 108 8.08 -15.92 6.42
N ARG A 109 7.41 -15.37 7.44
CA ARG A 109 7.27 -16.01 8.77
C ARG A 109 6.55 -17.35 8.68
N TYR A 110 5.46 -17.42 7.91
CA TYR A 110 4.69 -18.65 7.70
C TYR A 110 5.54 -19.74 7.04
N MET A 111 6.22 -19.42 5.94
CA MET A 111 7.08 -20.36 5.21
C MET A 111 8.21 -20.89 6.10
N ARG A 112 8.77 -20.04 6.96
CA ARG A 112 9.78 -20.45 7.93
C ARG A 112 9.20 -21.42 8.95
N LYS A 113 8.02 -21.10 9.52
CA LYS A 113 7.40 -21.89 10.60
C LYS A 113 6.85 -23.23 10.09
N LYS A 114 6.13 -23.21 8.99
CA LYS A 114 5.39 -24.39 8.48
C LYS A 114 6.26 -25.33 7.65
N HIS A 115 7.11 -24.78 6.80
CA HIS A 115 7.89 -25.54 5.80
C HIS A 115 9.38 -25.63 6.11
N ASN A 116 9.86 -24.98 7.18
CA ASN A 116 11.29 -24.80 7.47
C ASN A 116 12.04 -24.24 6.24
N LEU A 117 11.40 -23.33 5.51
CA LEU A 117 11.90 -22.77 4.27
C LEU A 117 12.15 -21.27 4.43
N LEU A 118 13.38 -20.83 4.17
CA LEU A 118 13.73 -19.42 4.11
C LEU A 118 13.55 -18.95 2.67
N ILE A 119 12.67 -17.98 2.47
CA ILE A 119 12.44 -17.28 1.21
C ILE A 119 12.79 -15.80 1.36
N GLY A 120 13.10 -15.12 0.24
CA GLY A 120 13.32 -13.68 0.21
C GLY A 120 12.00 -12.92 0.04
N GLU A 121 11.99 -11.61 0.36
CA GLU A 121 10.86 -10.69 0.25
C GLU A 121 10.22 -10.74 -1.15
N ARG A 122 11.02 -10.65 -2.21
CA ARG A 122 10.52 -10.75 -3.59
C ARG A 122 9.77 -12.04 -3.88
N THR A 123 10.20 -13.16 -3.30
CA THR A 123 9.50 -14.43 -3.46
C THR A 123 8.19 -14.46 -2.70
N ALA A 124 8.15 -13.80 -1.53
CA ALA A 124 6.92 -13.63 -0.75
C ALA A 124 5.93 -12.72 -1.47
N GLU A 125 6.39 -11.61 -2.05
CA GLU A 125 5.60 -10.72 -2.88
C GLU A 125 5.02 -11.43 -4.12
N ASP A 126 5.86 -12.19 -4.83
CA ASP A 126 5.41 -13.02 -5.96
C ASP A 126 4.32 -14.03 -5.54
N LEU A 127 4.46 -14.65 -4.37
CA LEU A 127 3.49 -15.58 -3.81
C LEU A 127 2.18 -14.87 -3.45
N LYS A 128 2.28 -13.72 -2.78
CA LYS A 128 1.14 -12.85 -2.46
C LYS A 128 0.35 -12.46 -3.72
N ILE A 129 1.04 -11.97 -4.75
CA ILE A 129 0.41 -11.50 -5.99
C ILE A 129 -0.27 -12.64 -6.75
N LYS A 130 0.34 -13.82 -6.82
CA LYS A 130 -0.14 -14.93 -7.66
C LYS A 130 -1.26 -15.72 -7.02
N ILE A 131 -1.10 -16.11 -5.76
CA ILE A 131 -2.05 -16.99 -5.06
C ILE A 131 -2.47 -16.47 -3.67
N GLY A 132 -2.04 -15.25 -3.28
CA GLY A 132 -2.45 -14.62 -2.03
C GLY A 132 -3.96 -14.52 -1.93
N SER A 133 -4.51 -14.85 -0.77
CA SER A 133 -5.94 -14.70 -0.48
C SER A 133 -6.13 -14.28 0.97
N CYS A 134 -7.05 -13.35 1.18
CA CYS A 134 -7.50 -12.94 2.51
C CYS A 134 -8.85 -13.57 2.87
N TYR A 135 -9.41 -14.37 1.97
CA TYR A 135 -10.69 -15.02 2.12
C TYR A 135 -10.66 -16.41 1.47
N LYS A 136 -11.46 -17.34 2.00
CA LYS A 136 -11.55 -18.71 1.48
C LYS A 136 -12.10 -18.71 0.05
N ARG A 137 -11.28 -19.19 -0.89
CA ARG A 137 -11.69 -19.34 -2.29
C ARG A 137 -12.44 -20.63 -2.54
N ALA A 138 -13.30 -20.65 -3.58
CA ALA A 138 -13.97 -21.87 -4.03
C ALA A 138 -12.98 -22.88 -4.66
N GLU A 139 -11.97 -22.37 -5.35
CA GLU A 139 -10.89 -23.17 -5.97
C GLU A 139 -9.57 -22.86 -5.29
N VAL A 140 -8.75 -23.89 -5.10
CA VAL A 140 -7.44 -23.79 -4.45
C VAL A 140 -6.38 -23.66 -5.53
N ASP A 141 -5.70 -22.51 -5.53
CA ASP A 141 -4.54 -22.27 -6.38
C ASP A 141 -3.26 -22.79 -5.72
N TYR A 142 -2.29 -23.16 -6.54
CA TYR A 142 -1.00 -23.66 -6.07
C TYR A 142 0.16 -22.98 -6.78
N MET A 143 1.26 -22.78 -6.05
CA MET A 143 2.52 -22.26 -6.57
C MET A 143 3.72 -23.02 -5.99
N ASP A 144 4.68 -23.34 -6.85
CA ASP A 144 5.96 -23.89 -6.41
C ASP A 144 6.89 -22.77 -5.95
N VAL A 145 7.32 -22.86 -4.69
CA VAL A 145 8.17 -21.87 -4.03
C VAL A 145 9.52 -22.47 -3.73
N ARG A 146 10.58 -21.86 -4.23
CA ARG A 146 11.97 -22.26 -4.00
C ARG A 146 12.61 -21.40 -2.91
N GLY A 147 13.24 -22.03 -1.95
CA GLY A 147 13.98 -21.38 -0.88
C GLY A 147 15.10 -22.26 -0.31
N ARG A 148 15.72 -21.77 0.77
CA ARG A 148 16.73 -22.52 1.52
C ARG A 148 16.07 -23.29 2.66
N ASN A 149 16.25 -24.59 2.69
CA ASN A 149 15.82 -25.42 3.80
C ASN A 149 16.64 -25.06 5.06
N LEU A 150 15.98 -24.70 6.13
CA LEU A 150 16.61 -24.25 7.37
C LEU A 150 17.26 -25.41 8.18
N VAL A 151 16.85 -26.65 7.91
CA VAL A 151 17.39 -27.85 8.59
C VAL A 151 18.66 -28.34 7.89
N THR A 152 18.62 -28.46 6.57
CA THR A 152 19.72 -29.03 5.78
C THR A 152 20.66 -27.99 5.16
N GLY A 153 20.22 -26.72 5.10
CA GLY A 153 20.93 -25.63 4.43
C GLY A 153 20.86 -25.66 2.90
N LEU A 154 20.28 -26.71 2.30
CA LEU A 154 20.21 -26.91 0.86
C LEU A 154 18.99 -26.24 0.23
N PRO A 155 19.03 -25.97 -1.10
CA PRO A 155 17.83 -25.52 -1.83
C PRO A 155 16.72 -26.57 -1.75
N LYS A 156 15.48 -26.10 -1.53
CA LYS A 156 14.27 -26.92 -1.49
C LYS A 156 13.14 -26.19 -2.22
N THR A 157 12.32 -26.94 -2.94
CA THR A 157 11.08 -26.45 -3.54
C THR A 157 9.89 -27.05 -2.78
N VAL A 158 8.89 -26.22 -2.47
CA VAL A 158 7.67 -26.60 -1.78
C VAL A 158 6.48 -26.09 -2.59
N LYS A 159 5.47 -26.93 -2.75
CA LYS A 159 4.19 -26.54 -3.35
C LYS A 159 3.33 -25.90 -2.25
N VAL A 160 2.96 -24.64 -2.43
CA VAL A 160 2.17 -23.82 -1.48
C VAL A 160 0.79 -23.61 -2.06
N SER A 161 -0.25 -23.66 -1.23
CA SER A 161 -1.64 -23.43 -1.63
C SER A 161 -2.13 -22.03 -1.25
N SER A 162 -3.22 -21.58 -1.90
CA SER A 162 -3.91 -20.35 -1.53
C SER A 162 -4.58 -20.41 -0.15
N GLU A 163 -4.86 -21.60 0.37
CA GLU A 163 -5.36 -21.78 1.75
C GLU A 163 -4.23 -21.50 2.76
N GLU A 164 -3.00 -21.89 2.45
CA GLU A 164 -1.84 -21.59 3.29
C GLU A 164 -1.52 -20.09 3.29
N THR A 165 -1.68 -19.41 2.16
CA THR A 165 -1.53 -17.94 2.13
C THR A 165 -2.64 -17.25 2.90
N GLU A 166 -3.89 -17.72 2.84
CA GLU A 166 -4.98 -17.19 3.66
C GLU A 166 -4.68 -17.34 5.16
N GLU A 167 -4.19 -18.50 5.58
CA GLU A 167 -3.76 -18.73 6.98
C GLU A 167 -2.64 -17.75 7.39
N ALA A 168 -1.66 -17.54 6.52
CA ALA A 168 -0.53 -16.63 6.77
C ALA A 168 -0.95 -15.17 6.90
N LEU A 169 -1.92 -14.72 6.10
CA LEU A 169 -2.32 -13.31 5.99
C LEU A 169 -3.45 -12.91 6.95
N ARG A 170 -4.06 -13.86 7.64
CA ARG A 170 -5.26 -13.66 8.46
C ARG A 170 -5.11 -12.57 9.51
N GLU A 171 -4.00 -12.56 10.25
CA GLU A 171 -3.76 -11.59 11.32
C GLU A 171 -3.59 -10.18 10.76
N THR A 172 -2.79 -10.01 9.71
CA THR A 172 -2.56 -8.72 9.05
C THR A 172 -3.85 -8.17 8.44
N THR A 173 -4.65 -9.04 7.81
CA THR A 173 -5.96 -8.68 7.27
C THR A 173 -6.93 -8.23 8.36
N ALA A 174 -6.97 -8.94 9.49
CA ALA A 174 -7.87 -8.61 10.60
C ALA A 174 -7.60 -7.20 11.15
N GLN A 175 -6.34 -6.79 11.26
CA GLN A 175 -5.97 -5.46 11.74
C GLN A 175 -6.46 -4.34 10.80
N ILE A 176 -6.38 -4.54 9.48
CA ILE A 176 -6.92 -3.58 8.51
C ILE A 176 -8.45 -3.51 8.62
N VAL A 177 -9.11 -4.66 8.70
CA VAL A 177 -10.58 -4.73 8.84
C VAL A 177 -11.05 -4.05 10.13
N GLU A 178 -10.35 -4.24 11.26
CA GLU A 178 -10.66 -3.57 12.54
C GLU A 178 -10.56 -2.05 12.40
N THR A 179 -9.54 -1.55 11.70
CA THR A 179 -9.40 -0.12 11.44
C THR A 179 -10.53 0.41 10.54
N ILE A 180 -10.95 -0.35 9.53
CA ILE A 180 -12.12 0.01 8.70
C ILE A 180 -13.38 0.12 9.56
N HIS A 181 -13.61 -0.82 10.47
CA HIS A 181 -14.75 -0.77 11.41
C HIS A 181 -14.70 0.48 12.29
N SER A 182 -13.52 0.81 12.84
CA SER A 182 -13.37 2.00 13.70
C SER A 182 -13.61 3.33 12.98
N VAL A 183 -13.44 3.37 11.66
CA VAL A 183 -13.73 4.57 10.84
C VAL A 183 -15.21 4.66 10.50
N LEU A 184 -15.95 3.55 10.55
CA LEU A 184 -17.40 3.50 10.28
C LEU A 184 -18.26 3.80 11.51
N GLU A 185 -17.73 3.65 12.72
CA GLU A 185 -18.41 3.93 14.00
C GLU A 185 -18.28 5.41 14.40
#